data_bdc62f48b2da3fe604bf5d97bfe9a6aa
#
_entry.id   bdc62f48b2da3fe604bf5d97bfe9a6aa
#
_cell.length_a   1.000
_cell.length_b   1.000
_cell.length_c   1.000
_cell.angle_alpha   90.00
_cell.angle_beta   90.00
_cell.angle_gamma   90.00
#
_symmetry.space_group_name_H-M   'P 1'
#
loop_
_entity.id
_entity.type
_entity.pdbx_description
1 polymer ?
#
loop_
_entity_poly.entity_id
_entity_poly.type
_entity_poly.pdbx_seq_one_letter_code
_entity_poly.pdbx_strand_id
1 'polypeptide(L)'
;MTIITRAWTAVTRRRRRSLTIALIMTLIFTLLIGTLTVQQTMAQLKQSVERNICAGFSIASKQPSGEVPMDIAQRVQRLDKVKAHNFQAETAVGLPGKQLIDTAGGGVQLDSGIAGEAKVTGATESDLLGEFTGRFYQLEQGKHLTERDRNTALIHKMFAEKNSIMPGDKLDITKDGRRVMVTIAGIFSGKGEKPAVLQSDMPENHLITDLAAAQQLAGSQQLTRATYFAEHPHQLKSLTDRTKSLPHVDWQKFSLTDNGAIFAGVLQNIAGIQNILTIATIGAAAAGLAVLSLVLVFWVRGRLHEIGILLSIGTSKRQIIGQFLAELAIIAAVSSVFAFGAGLIASSHISTALTAQTSQSQHMQAAPVATYLQALTFGYMVVLLSAIAATAPIMRQSPKQILATLS
;
A
#
# COMPACT_ATOMS: atom_id res chain seq x y z
N MET A 1 -38.30 37.07 -5.70
CA MET A 1 -37.53 36.07 -4.91
C MET A 1 -36.62 35.30 -5.83
N THR A 2 -35.32 35.24 -5.51
CA THR A 2 -34.35 34.48 -6.30
C THR A 2 -34.59 32.97 -6.17
N ILE A 3 -34.17 32.16 -7.16
CA ILE A 3 -34.34 30.70 -7.14
C ILE A 3 -33.69 30.09 -5.88
N ILE A 4 -32.58 30.66 -5.42
CA ILE A 4 -31.83 30.22 -4.23
C ILE A 4 -32.64 30.40 -2.93
N THR A 5 -33.30 31.57 -2.74
CA THR A 5 -34.14 31.80 -1.56
C THR A 5 -35.34 30.88 -1.49
N ARG A 6 -35.97 30.56 -2.64
CA ARG A 6 -37.05 29.56 -2.73
C ARG A 6 -36.54 28.15 -2.40
N ALA A 7 -35.38 27.78 -2.91
CA ALA A 7 -34.79 26.47 -2.63
C ALA A 7 -34.42 26.32 -1.13
N TRP A 8 -33.87 27.33 -0.51
CA TRP A 8 -33.54 27.32 0.91
C TRP A 8 -34.80 27.16 1.79
N THR A 9 -35.83 27.94 1.52
CA THR A 9 -37.09 27.84 2.26
C THR A 9 -37.79 26.49 2.06
N ALA A 10 -37.69 25.88 0.88
CA ALA A 10 -38.24 24.55 0.60
C ALA A 10 -37.50 23.46 1.40
N VAL A 11 -36.14 23.51 1.46
CA VAL A 11 -35.34 22.56 2.22
C VAL A 11 -35.61 22.65 3.71
N THR A 12 -35.74 23.87 4.28
CA THR A 12 -35.94 24.08 5.72
C THR A 12 -37.38 23.77 6.16
N ARG A 13 -38.37 23.95 5.29
CA ARG A 13 -39.80 23.68 5.61
C ARG A 13 -40.11 22.18 5.62
N ARG A 14 -39.44 21.36 4.83
CA ARG A 14 -39.69 19.91 4.69
C ARG A 14 -38.57 19.07 5.31
N ARG A 15 -38.18 19.36 6.54
CA ARG A 15 -37.00 18.82 7.24
C ARG A 15 -36.82 17.30 7.16
N ARG A 16 -37.90 16.51 7.39
CA ARG A 16 -37.82 15.05 7.38
C ARG A 16 -37.36 14.49 6.02
N ARG A 17 -37.90 15.00 4.92
CA ARG A 17 -37.55 14.55 3.57
C ARG A 17 -36.13 15.00 3.16
N SER A 18 -35.81 16.27 3.44
CA SER A 18 -34.45 16.79 3.17
C SER A 18 -33.39 16.04 3.96
N LEU A 19 -33.70 15.66 5.21
CA LEU A 19 -32.80 14.91 6.07
C LEU A 19 -32.57 13.48 5.56
N THR A 20 -33.59 12.79 5.06
CA THR A 20 -33.45 11.46 4.45
C THR A 20 -32.54 11.50 3.23
N ILE A 21 -32.72 12.49 2.33
CA ILE A 21 -31.89 12.65 1.15
C ILE A 21 -30.46 13.04 1.55
N ALA A 22 -30.30 13.94 2.52
CA ALA A 22 -28.99 14.33 3.03
C ALA A 22 -28.24 13.14 3.62
N LEU A 23 -28.90 12.27 4.37
CA LEU A 23 -28.31 11.07 4.95
C LEU A 23 -27.86 10.09 3.86
N ILE A 24 -28.68 9.85 2.84
CA ILE A 24 -28.33 8.99 1.71
C ILE A 24 -27.13 9.59 0.94
N MET A 25 -27.14 10.89 0.65
CA MET A 25 -26.02 11.56 -0.02
C MET A 25 -24.76 11.52 0.81
N THR A 26 -24.85 11.74 2.12
CA THR A 26 -23.71 11.65 3.04
C THR A 26 -23.10 10.25 3.01
N LEU A 27 -23.94 9.21 3.05
CA LEU A 27 -23.48 7.82 2.98
C LEU A 27 -22.78 7.51 1.66
N ILE A 28 -23.34 7.94 0.53
CA ILE A 28 -22.74 7.75 -0.80
C ILE A 28 -21.40 8.50 -0.89
N PHE A 29 -21.35 9.75 -0.46
CA PHE A 29 -20.11 10.53 -0.49
C PHE A 29 -19.05 9.93 0.42
N THR A 30 -19.40 9.49 1.63
CA THR A 30 -18.47 8.84 2.56
C THR A 30 -17.90 7.56 1.97
N LEU A 31 -18.73 6.73 1.32
CA LEU A 31 -18.31 5.50 0.66
C LEU A 31 -17.33 5.80 -0.50
N LEU A 32 -17.65 6.79 -1.34
CA LEU A 32 -16.78 7.20 -2.45
C LEU A 32 -15.46 7.80 -1.95
N ILE A 33 -15.49 8.63 -0.91
CA ILE A 33 -14.27 9.17 -0.29
C ILE A 33 -13.41 8.02 0.24
N GLY A 34 -14.00 7.07 0.97
CA GLY A 34 -13.30 5.93 1.53
C GLY A 34 -12.61 5.07 0.46
N THR A 35 -13.35 4.67 -0.57
CA THR A 35 -12.79 3.82 -1.64
C THR A 35 -11.71 4.53 -2.45
N LEU A 36 -11.88 5.80 -2.80
CA LEU A 36 -10.89 6.58 -3.52
C LEU A 36 -9.64 6.87 -2.68
N THR A 37 -9.80 7.08 -1.36
CA THR A 37 -8.67 7.25 -0.45
C THR A 37 -7.80 5.99 -0.41
N VAL A 38 -8.43 4.81 -0.28
CA VAL A 38 -7.68 3.54 -0.28
C VAL A 38 -7.00 3.30 -1.63
N GLN A 39 -7.68 3.57 -2.76
CA GLN A 39 -7.07 3.47 -4.09
C GLN A 39 -5.81 4.34 -4.22
N GLN A 40 -5.88 5.56 -3.74
CA GLN A 40 -4.76 6.49 -3.83
C GLN A 40 -3.60 6.08 -2.92
N THR A 41 -3.90 5.56 -1.73
CA THR A 41 -2.89 4.98 -0.85
C THR A 41 -2.18 3.79 -1.52
N MET A 42 -2.93 2.90 -2.17
CA MET A 42 -2.35 1.78 -2.92
C MET A 42 -1.51 2.25 -4.12
N ALA A 43 -1.93 3.31 -4.82
CA ALA A 43 -1.16 3.90 -5.90
C ALA A 43 0.16 4.52 -5.40
N GLN A 44 0.14 5.22 -4.27
CA GLN A 44 1.35 5.77 -3.64
C GLN A 44 2.29 4.66 -3.16
N LEU A 45 1.75 3.59 -2.56
CA LEU A 45 2.53 2.42 -2.16
C LEU A 45 3.21 1.78 -3.37
N LYS A 46 2.46 1.54 -4.45
CA LYS A 46 3.01 1.02 -5.71
C LYS A 46 4.14 1.90 -6.24
N GLN A 47 3.93 3.20 -6.31
CA GLN A 47 4.93 4.14 -6.79
C GLN A 47 6.17 4.22 -5.89
N SER A 48 6.01 4.09 -4.58
CA SER A 48 7.12 4.02 -3.63
C SER A 48 7.94 2.74 -3.83
N VAL A 49 7.27 1.60 -3.99
CA VAL A 49 7.92 0.31 -4.30
C VAL A 49 8.67 0.40 -5.63
N GLU A 50 8.03 0.89 -6.68
CA GLU A 50 8.66 1.04 -8.00
C GLU A 50 9.88 1.97 -7.97
N ARG A 51 9.82 3.09 -7.27
CA ARG A 51 10.96 4.03 -7.21
C ARG A 51 12.12 3.52 -6.38
N ASN A 52 11.85 2.85 -5.27
CA ASN A 52 12.90 2.46 -4.33
C ASN A 52 13.52 1.10 -4.68
N ILE A 53 12.76 0.21 -5.32
CA ILE A 53 13.16 -1.18 -5.55
C ILE A 53 13.51 -1.43 -7.02
N CYS A 54 12.74 -0.88 -7.95
CA CYS A 54 12.88 -1.20 -9.38
C CYS A 54 14.07 -0.50 -10.08
N ALA A 55 14.77 0.40 -9.39
CA ALA A 55 15.96 1.04 -9.94
C ALA A 55 17.25 0.21 -9.75
N GLY A 56 17.13 -1.07 -9.43
CA GLY A 56 18.28 -1.93 -9.15
C GLY A 56 18.21 -3.29 -9.83
N PHE A 57 19.36 -3.96 -9.90
CA PHE A 57 19.49 -5.37 -10.30
C PHE A 57 20.40 -6.12 -9.35
N SER A 58 20.22 -7.42 -9.28
CA SER A 58 21.01 -8.31 -8.44
C SER A 58 21.76 -9.33 -9.29
N ILE A 59 22.98 -9.63 -8.88
CA ILE A 59 23.79 -10.72 -9.40
C ILE A 59 23.81 -11.82 -8.34
N ALA A 60 23.45 -13.04 -8.74
CA ALA A 60 23.56 -14.23 -7.92
C ALA A 60 24.05 -15.40 -8.78
N SER A 61 24.60 -16.44 -8.17
CA SER A 61 24.94 -17.65 -8.89
C SER A 61 23.68 -18.40 -9.34
N LYS A 62 23.73 -19.02 -10.51
CA LYS A 62 22.68 -19.95 -10.98
C LYS A 62 22.75 -21.30 -10.27
N GLN A 63 23.89 -21.65 -9.69
CA GLN A 63 24.05 -22.87 -8.92
C GLN A 63 23.51 -22.66 -7.50
N PRO A 64 22.78 -23.63 -6.92
CA PRO A 64 22.16 -23.47 -5.59
C PRO A 64 23.13 -23.09 -4.46
N SER A 65 24.36 -23.60 -4.52
CA SER A 65 25.44 -23.30 -3.55
C SER A 65 26.54 -22.45 -4.15
N GLY A 66 26.29 -21.81 -5.29
CA GLY A 66 27.31 -20.99 -5.96
C GLY A 66 27.37 -19.59 -5.36
N GLU A 67 28.56 -19.06 -5.39
CA GLU A 67 28.88 -17.74 -4.84
C GLU A 67 29.28 -16.77 -5.95
N VAL A 68 29.14 -15.49 -5.70
CA VAL A 68 29.58 -14.40 -6.58
C VAL A 68 30.96 -13.94 -6.08
N PRO A 69 32.02 -14.02 -6.91
CA PRO A 69 33.31 -13.52 -6.53
C PRO A 69 33.34 -12.02 -6.22
N MET A 70 34.01 -11.65 -5.15
CA MET A 70 34.09 -10.26 -4.69
C MET A 70 34.71 -9.33 -5.76
N ASP A 71 35.67 -9.81 -6.52
CA ASP A 71 36.31 -9.03 -7.59
C ASP A 71 35.32 -8.65 -8.70
N ILE A 72 34.44 -9.58 -9.10
CA ILE A 72 33.36 -9.30 -10.06
C ILE A 72 32.42 -8.25 -9.48
N ALA A 73 32.02 -8.43 -8.22
CA ALA A 73 31.11 -7.50 -7.56
C ALA A 73 31.71 -6.08 -7.48
N GLN A 74 32.97 -5.94 -7.11
CA GLN A 74 33.66 -4.65 -7.05
C GLN A 74 33.85 -4.00 -8.44
N ARG A 75 34.06 -4.79 -9.50
CA ARG A 75 34.16 -4.27 -10.86
C ARG A 75 32.82 -3.68 -11.33
N VAL A 76 31.72 -4.30 -11.01
CA VAL A 76 30.37 -3.78 -11.32
C VAL A 76 30.06 -2.51 -10.50
N GLN A 77 30.47 -2.48 -9.23
CA GLN A 77 30.32 -1.31 -8.37
C GLN A 77 30.98 -0.06 -8.95
N ARG A 78 32.13 -0.22 -9.63
CA ARG A 78 32.89 0.90 -10.24
C ARG A 78 32.32 1.39 -11.56
N LEU A 79 31.23 0.79 -12.08
CA LEU A 79 30.58 1.28 -13.30
C LEU A 79 29.89 2.62 -13.04
N ASP A 80 29.99 3.52 -14.03
CA ASP A 80 29.28 4.77 -14.03
C ASP A 80 27.77 4.53 -13.86
N LYS A 81 27.09 5.40 -13.09
CA LYS A 81 25.65 5.38 -12.81
C LYS A 81 25.21 4.35 -11.76
N VAL A 82 26.11 3.66 -11.09
CA VAL A 82 25.83 2.93 -9.87
C VAL A 82 25.76 3.94 -8.72
N LYS A 83 24.58 4.16 -8.17
CA LYS A 83 24.34 5.08 -7.06
C LYS A 83 24.67 4.46 -5.71
N ALA A 84 24.24 3.21 -5.53
CA ALA A 84 24.43 2.45 -4.31
C ALA A 84 24.59 0.97 -4.63
N HIS A 85 25.17 0.22 -3.73
CA HIS A 85 25.34 -1.22 -3.83
C HIS A 85 25.11 -1.88 -2.48
N ASN A 86 24.73 -3.14 -2.51
CA ASN A 86 24.62 -3.95 -1.30
C ASN A 86 25.13 -5.36 -1.58
N PHE A 87 26.21 -5.71 -0.94
CA PHE A 87 26.81 -7.05 -1.00
C PHE A 87 26.26 -7.90 0.14
N GLN A 88 25.90 -9.12 -0.15
CA GLN A 88 25.26 -10.02 0.79
C GLN A 88 25.99 -11.36 0.87
N ALA A 89 26.16 -11.87 2.08
CA ALA A 89 26.64 -13.20 2.36
C ALA A 89 25.66 -13.88 3.32
N GLU A 90 25.04 -14.98 2.91
CA GLU A 90 24.06 -15.70 3.70
C GLU A 90 24.68 -17.00 4.24
N THR A 91 24.38 -17.32 5.48
CA THR A 91 24.83 -18.57 6.09
C THR A 91 23.89 -19.00 7.22
N ALA A 92 23.79 -20.30 7.45
CA ALA A 92 23.11 -20.84 8.62
C ALA A 92 24.11 -20.94 9.78
N VAL A 93 23.66 -20.63 11.01
CA VAL A 93 24.51 -20.52 12.20
C VAL A 93 23.82 -21.04 13.44
N GLY A 94 24.62 -21.51 14.40
CA GLY A 94 24.15 -21.81 15.75
C GLY A 94 24.23 -20.58 16.66
N LEU A 95 23.29 -20.49 17.60
CA LEU A 95 23.21 -19.44 18.61
C LEU A 95 23.32 -20.07 20.02
N PRO A 96 24.53 -20.29 20.54
CA PRO A 96 24.73 -20.98 21.82
C PRO A 96 23.99 -20.29 22.95
N GLY A 97 23.20 -21.09 23.71
CA GLY A 97 22.46 -20.60 24.87
C GLY A 97 21.25 -19.70 24.53
N LYS A 98 20.85 -19.62 23.28
CA LYS A 98 19.66 -18.87 22.86
C LYS A 98 18.58 -19.79 22.31
N GLN A 99 17.33 -19.42 22.51
CA GLN A 99 16.17 -20.16 22.07
C GLN A 99 15.62 -19.57 20.78
N LEU A 100 15.55 -20.37 19.73
CA LEU A 100 14.91 -19.99 18.47
C LEU A 100 13.39 -20.00 18.62
N ILE A 101 12.72 -19.27 17.75
CA ILE A 101 11.26 -19.28 17.63
C ILE A 101 10.84 -20.55 16.89
N ASP A 102 9.85 -21.26 17.42
CA ASP A 102 9.37 -22.51 16.85
C ASP A 102 8.29 -22.23 15.78
N THR A 103 8.23 -23.09 14.76
CA THR A 103 7.17 -23.03 13.75
C THR A 103 5.82 -23.34 14.38
N ALA A 104 4.86 -22.44 14.24
CA ALA A 104 3.49 -22.69 14.67
C ALA A 104 2.83 -23.71 13.74
N GLY A 105 2.76 -24.99 14.16
CA GLY A 105 2.03 -26.06 13.47
C GLY A 105 2.89 -27.02 12.67
N GLY A 106 3.64 -27.90 13.36
CA GLY A 106 4.14 -29.15 12.81
C GLY A 106 5.09 -29.02 11.62
N GLY A 107 6.10 -28.20 11.75
CA GLY A 107 7.22 -28.18 10.80
C GLY A 107 7.91 -29.55 10.74
N VAL A 108 8.48 -29.90 9.59
CA VAL A 108 9.28 -31.12 9.44
C VAL A 108 10.33 -31.15 10.51
N GLN A 109 10.24 -32.08 11.46
CA GLN A 109 11.31 -32.35 12.40
C GLN A 109 12.47 -32.96 11.61
N LEU A 110 13.42 -32.11 11.26
CA LEU A 110 14.69 -32.56 10.68
C LEU A 110 15.55 -33.11 11.83
N ASP A 111 16.36 -34.12 11.51
CA ASP A 111 17.30 -34.75 12.43
C ASP A 111 18.10 -33.70 13.21
N SER A 112 18.44 -34.01 14.44
CA SER A 112 19.03 -33.13 15.47
C SER A 112 20.34 -32.37 15.09
N GLY A 113 20.80 -32.50 13.86
CA GLY A 113 21.95 -31.77 13.30
C GLY A 113 21.62 -30.49 12.54
N ILE A 114 20.35 -30.31 12.13
CA ILE A 114 19.88 -29.11 11.39
C ILE A 114 18.82 -28.33 12.20
N ALA A 115 18.22 -29.01 13.20
CA ALA A 115 17.30 -28.37 14.12
C ALA A 115 18.09 -27.44 15.06
N GLY A 116 17.82 -26.14 15.00
CA GLY A 116 18.44 -25.13 15.88
C GLY A 116 19.39 -24.18 15.17
N GLU A 117 19.39 -24.11 13.87
CA GLU A 117 20.15 -23.09 13.13
C GLU A 117 19.29 -21.87 12.82
N ALA A 118 19.90 -20.69 13.00
CA ALA A 118 19.34 -19.40 12.59
C ALA A 118 19.96 -19.00 11.26
N LYS A 119 19.24 -18.21 10.46
CA LYS A 119 19.79 -17.62 9.23
C LYS A 119 20.49 -16.31 9.55
N VAL A 120 21.73 -16.16 9.09
CA VAL A 120 22.45 -14.90 9.11
C VAL A 120 22.59 -14.39 7.68
N THR A 121 22.19 -13.14 7.47
CA THR A 121 22.49 -12.37 6.27
C THR A 121 23.45 -11.24 6.61
N GLY A 122 24.70 -11.35 6.19
CA GLY A 122 25.64 -10.24 6.22
C GLY A 122 25.34 -9.28 5.08
N ALA A 123 25.30 -7.99 5.37
CA ALA A 123 25.03 -6.97 4.37
C ALA A 123 26.00 -5.78 4.49
N THR A 124 26.28 -5.12 3.36
CA THR A 124 27.05 -3.87 3.38
C THR A 124 26.21 -2.75 4.03
N GLU A 125 24.94 -2.64 3.66
CA GLU A 125 23.99 -1.70 4.22
C GLU A 125 22.66 -2.41 4.45
N SER A 126 22.16 -2.45 5.68
CA SER A 126 20.97 -3.23 6.00
C SER A 126 19.68 -2.62 5.48
N ASP A 127 19.61 -1.29 5.32
CA ASP A 127 18.44 -0.59 4.77
C ASP A 127 18.23 -0.84 3.26
N LEU A 128 19.32 -1.24 2.55
CA LEU A 128 19.27 -1.63 1.13
C LEU A 128 18.93 -3.12 0.93
N LEU A 129 18.71 -3.89 1.98
CA LEU A 129 18.19 -5.25 1.85
C LEU A 129 16.79 -5.25 1.28
N GLY A 130 16.46 -6.23 0.44
CA GLY A 130 15.16 -6.35 -0.18
C GLY A 130 14.01 -6.35 0.82
N GLU A 131 14.20 -6.96 1.96
CA GLU A 131 13.23 -7.05 3.05
C GLU A 131 12.90 -5.68 3.66
N PHE A 132 13.88 -4.78 3.80
CA PHE A 132 13.65 -3.42 4.28
C PHE A 132 13.15 -2.50 3.16
N THR A 133 13.76 -2.56 1.99
CA THR A 133 13.32 -1.75 0.83
C THR A 133 11.92 -2.14 0.38
N GLY A 134 11.57 -3.44 0.44
CA GLY A 134 10.24 -3.98 0.19
C GLY A 134 9.24 -3.76 1.33
N ARG A 135 9.72 -3.20 2.44
CA ARG A 135 8.94 -2.94 3.65
C ARG A 135 8.31 -4.19 4.29
N PHE A 136 8.91 -5.35 4.07
CA PHE A 136 8.58 -6.56 4.81
C PHE A 136 9.13 -6.50 6.23
N TYR A 137 10.32 -5.88 6.40
CA TYR A 137 10.95 -5.61 7.68
C TYR A 137 10.95 -4.11 7.98
N GLN A 138 10.84 -3.80 9.28
CA GLN A 138 10.90 -2.44 9.79
C GLN A 138 11.80 -2.40 11.02
N LEU A 139 12.73 -1.44 11.05
CA LEU A 139 13.54 -1.19 12.24
C LEU A 139 12.68 -0.49 13.28
N GLU A 140 12.53 -1.11 14.47
CA GLU A 140 11.77 -0.55 15.59
C GLU A 140 12.65 0.19 16.59
N GLN A 141 13.87 -0.32 16.81
CA GLN A 141 14.80 0.25 17.78
C GLN A 141 16.22 0.20 17.22
N GLY A 142 17.05 1.16 17.60
CA GLY A 142 18.44 1.22 17.18
C GLY A 142 18.67 1.88 15.83
N LYS A 143 19.67 1.45 15.09
CA LYS A 143 20.08 2.01 13.77
C LYS A 143 20.34 0.90 12.77
N HIS A 144 20.16 1.22 11.47
CA HIS A 144 20.60 0.35 10.37
C HIS A 144 22.11 0.17 10.38
N LEU A 145 22.56 -0.99 9.89
CA LEU A 145 23.96 -1.28 9.67
C LEU A 145 24.45 -0.58 8.41
N THR A 146 25.66 -0.06 8.49
CA THR A 146 26.36 0.62 7.40
C THR A 146 27.66 -0.10 7.07
N GLU A 147 28.29 0.22 5.94
CA GLU A 147 29.56 -0.36 5.51
C GLU A 147 30.70 -0.21 6.54
N ARG A 148 30.58 0.79 7.46
CA ARG A 148 31.58 1.08 8.49
C ARG A 148 31.43 0.24 9.76
N ASP A 149 30.25 -0.33 9.97
CA ASP A 149 29.97 -1.13 11.18
C ASP A 149 30.74 -2.47 11.12
N ARG A 150 31.19 -2.94 12.28
CA ARG A 150 31.92 -4.19 12.44
C ARG A 150 31.43 -4.93 13.65
N ASN A 151 31.25 -6.24 13.48
CA ASN A 151 30.73 -7.12 14.53
C ASN A 151 29.43 -6.59 15.16
N THR A 152 28.50 -6.20 14.30
CA THR A 152 27.21 -5.67 14.69
C THR A 152 26.08 -6.46 14.05
N ALA A 153 24.93 -6.52 14.72
CA ALA A 153 23.78 -7.25 14.21
C ALA A 153 22.46 -6.54 14.50
N LEU A 154 21.49 -6.79 13.62
CA LEU A 154 20.07 -6.55 13.89
C LEU A 154 19.39 -7.90 14.14
N ILE A 155 18.46 -7.94 15.09
CA ILE A 155 17.71 -9.14 15.42
C ILE A 155 16.20 -8.86 15.34
N HIS A 156 15.44 -9.93 15.11
CA HIS A 156 14.00 -9.81 15.09
C HIS A 156 13.41 -9.63 16.48
N LYS A 157 12.34 -8.84 16.61
CA LYS A 157 11.67 -8.49 17.86
C LYS A 157 11.27 -9.71 18.70
N MET A 158 10.62 -10.68 18.06
CA MET A 158 10.19 -11.90 18.79
C MET A 158 11.39 -12.70 19.35
N PHE A 159 12.49 -12.77 18.60
CA PHE A 159 13.72 -13.40 19.10
C PHE A 159 14.34 -12.60 20.25
N ALA A 160 14.36 -11.27 20.14
CA ALA A 160 14.84 -10.38 21.20
C ALA A 160 14.03 -10.54 22.50
N GLU A 161 12.69 -10.54 22.41
CA GLU A 161 11.78 -10.70 23.53
C GLU A 161 11.94 -12.09 24.19
N LYS A 162 11.97 -13.18 23.39
CA LYS A 162 12.13 -14.55 23.92
C LYS A 162 13.44 -14.74 24.69
N ASN A 163 14.50 -14.08 24.25
CA ASN A 163 15.83 -14.21 24.83
C ASN A 163 16.24 -13.03 25.74
N SER A 164 15.35 -12.07 25.99
CA SER A 164 15.59 -10.86 26.80
C SER A 164 16.83 -10.08 26.33
N ILE A 165 16.95 -9.87 25.02
CA ILE A 165 18.10 -9.17 24.41
C ILE A 165 17.67 -7.73 24.07
N MET A 166 18.54 -6.77 24.38
CA MET A 166 18.35 -5.34 24.10
C MET A 166 19.44 -4.80 23.15
N PRO A 167 19.20 -3.68 22.45
CA PRO A 167 20.26 -3.00 21.73
C PRO A 167 21.43 -2.65 22.66
N GLY A 168 22.65 -2.97 22.21
CA GLY A 168 23.90 -2.86 22.98
C GLY A 168 24.38 -4.18 23.59
N ASP A 169 23.52 -5.19 23.70
CA ASP A 169 23.93 -6.52 24.19
C ASP A 169 24.83 -7.25 23.19
N LYS A 170 25.58 -8.19 23.70
CA LYS A 170 26.48 -9.06 22.90
C LYS A 170 25.83 -10.41 22.65
N LEU A 171 25.95 -10.89 21.43
CA LEU A 171 25.44 -12.18 20.99
C LEU A 171 26.56 -13.01 20.36
N ASP A 172 26.74 -14.23 20.85
CA ASP A 172 27.65 -15.20 20.25
C ASP A 172 26.99 -15.93 19.09
N ILE A 173 27.68 -15.97 17.95
CA ILE A 173 27.27 -16.69 16.74
C ILE A 173 28.34 -17.70 16.40
N THR A 174 27.95 -18.93 16.15
CA THR A 174 28.91 -20.01 15.87
C THR A 174 28.55 -20.74 14.58
N LYS A 175 29.56 -21.15 13.82
CA LYS A 175 29.43 -22.04 12.67
C LYS A 175 30.73 -22.82 12.45
N ASP A 176 30.64 -24.15 12.34
CA ASP A 176 31.77 -25.03 12.00
C ASP A 176 33.02 -24.73 12.85
N GLY A 177 32.86 -24.53 14.15
CA GLY A 177 33.96 -24.20 15.09
C GLY A 177 34.43 -22.75 15.02
N ARG A 178 33.95 -21.93 14.08
CA ARG A 178 34.19 -20.48 14.07
C ARG A 178 33.24 -19.78 15.01
N ARG A 179 33.69 -18.74 15.66
CA ARG A 179 32.89 -17.95 16.62
C ARG A 179 33.08 -16.47 16.34
N VAL A 180 31.97 -15.75 16.25
CA VAL A 180 31.95 -14.30 16.12
C VAL A 180 31.02 -13.73 17.19
N MET A 181 31.52 -12.77 17.95
CA MET A 181 30.73 -12.04 18.94
C MET A 181 30.27 -10.73 18.30
N VAL A 182 28.95 -10.53 18.18
CA VAL A 182 28.37 -9.31 17.63
C VAL A 182 27.66 -8.50 18.70
N THR A 183 27.63 -7.17 18.51
CA THR A 183 26.85 -6.25 19.35
C THR A 183 25.53 -5.95 18.64
N ILE A 184 24.43 -6.04 19.35
CA ILE A 184 23.10 -5.76 18.78
C ILE A 184 22.94 -4.26 18.54
N ALA A 185 22.89 -3.84 17.28
CA ALA A 185 22.74 -2.44 16.88
C ALA A 185 21.27 -2.00 16.82
N GLY A 186 20.36 -2.95 16.65
CA GLY A 186 18.94 -2.65 16.59
C GLY A 186 18.04 -3.89 16.55
N ILE A 187 16.76 -3.61 16.68
CA ILE A 187 15.69 -4.61 16.68
C ILE A 187 14.74 -4.27 15.54
N PHE A 188 14.44 -5.25 14.70
CA PHE A 188 13.47 -5.12 13.63
C PHE A 188 12.27 -6.02 13.83
N SER A 189 11.16 -5.69 13.19
CA SER A 189 9.96 -6.53 13.11
C SER A 189 9.56 -6.73 11.66
N GLY A 190 8.69 -7.70 11.42
CA GLY A 190 8.14 -7.97 10.09
C GLY A 190 7.78 -9.42 9.88
N LYS A 191 7.28 -9.71 8.66
CA LYS A 191 6.96 -11.06 8.22
C LYS A 191 7.69 -11.36 6.93
N GLY A 192 8.08 -12.61 6.72
CA GLY A 192 8.68 -13.03 5.47
C GLY A 192 7.70 -12.95 4.30
N GLU A 193 8.23 -12.77 3.10
CA GLU A 193 7.44 -12.78 1.86
C GLU A 193 6.72 -14.11 1.64
N LYS A 194 7.30 -15.22 2.11
CA LYS A 194 6.78 -16.59 1.94
C LYS A 194 6.64 -17.28 3.29
N PRO A 195 5.70 -18.23 3.39
CA PRO A 195 5.63 -19.08 4.58
C PRO A 195 6.94 -19.85 4.76
N ALA A 196 7.51 -19.81 5.97
CA ALA A 196 8.72 -20.54 6.30
C ALA A 196 8.43 -22.04 6.41
N VAL A 197 9.24 -22.85 5.75
CA VAL A 197 9.19 -24.32 5.84
C VAL A 197 10.16 -24.84 6.90
N LEU A 198 11.32 -24.20 7.01
CA LEU A 198 12.36 -24.49 7.99
C LEU A 198 12.36 -23.46 9.11
N GLN A 199 12.82 -23.85 10.29
CA GLN A 199 12.97 -22.95 11.42
C GLN A 199 13.99 -21.82 11.10
N SER A 200 15.04 -22.12 10.36
CA SER A 200 16.03 -21.14 9.89
C SER A 200 15.46 -20.12 8.90
N ASP A 201 14.41 -20.48 8.15
CA ASP A 201 13.81 -19.56 7.16
C ASP A 201 12.77 -18.63 7.79
N MET A 202 12.46 -18.82 9.06
CA MET A 202 11.53 -17.94 9.77
C MET A 202 12.13 -16.55 9.94
N PRO A 203 11.39 -15.49 9.59
CA PRO A 203 11.83 -14.11 9.81
C PRO A 203 12.23 -13.84 11.26
N GLU A 204 11.55 -14.50 12.19
CA GLU A 204 11.77 -14.38 13.63
C GLU A 204 13.14 -14.92 14.07
N ASN A 205 13.74 -15.85 13.32
CA ASN A 205 15.07 -16.43 13.55
C ASN A 205 16.13 -15.84 12.59
N HIS A 206 15.80 -14.78 11.87
CA HIS A 206 16.72 -14.13 10.94
C HIS A 206 17.54 -13.06 11.68
N LEU A 207 18.85 -13.15 11.55
CA LEU A 207 19.79 -12.16 12.03
C LEU A 207 20.41 -11.45 10.81
N ILE A 208 20.56 -10.14 10.92
CA ILE A 208 21.25 -9.35 9.89
C ILE A 208 22.53 -8.80 10.52
N THR A 209 23.68 -9.14 9.93
CA THR A 209 24.98 -8.71 10.45
C THR A 209 25.69 -7.80 9.43
N ASP A 210 26.78 -7.16 9.84
CA ASP A 210 27.70 -6.59 8.88
C ASP A 210 28.31 -7.71 8.00
N LEU A 211 28.68 -7.34 6.78
CA LEU A 211 29.18 -8.29 5.77
C LEU A 211 30.40 -9.08 6.26
N ALA A 212 31.34 -8.40 6.94
CA ALA A 212 32.58 -9.03 7.38
C ALA A 212 32.35 -10.12 8.43
N ALA A 213 31.42 -9.89 9.38
CA ALA A 213 31.03 -10.89 10.37
C ALA A 213 30.43 -12.16 9.70
N ALA A 214 29.55 -12.00 8.74
CA ALA A 214 28.96 -13.13 8.01
C ALA A 214 30.01 -13.89 7.17
N GLN A 215 30.92 -13.20 6.51
CA GLN A 215 32.03 -13.80 5.75
C GLN A 215 32.98 -14.57 6.66
N GLN A 216 33.28 -14.04 7.84
CA GLN A 216 34.09 -14.72 8.84
C GLN A 216 33.43 -16.03 9.31
N LEU A 217 32.11 -16.01 9.57
CA LEU A 217 31.33 -17.19 9.91
C LEU A 217 31.29 -18.19 8.76
N ALA A 218 31.03 -17.73 7.56
CA ALA A 218 31.02 -18.58 6.36
C ALA A 218 32.40 -19.17 6.01
N GLY A 219 33.49 -18.49 6.41
CA GLY A 219 34.87 -18.85 6.04
C GLY A 219 35.17 -18.61 4.57
N SER A 220 34.40 -17.77 3.91
CA SER A 220 34.54 -17.39 2.52
C SER A 220 34.33 -15.88 2.40
N GLN A 221 35.14 -15.24 1.53
CA GLN A 221 34.96 -13.82 1.21
C GLN A 221 34.04 -13.60 0.01
N GLN A 222 33.44 -14.65 -0.50
CA GLN A 222 32.52 -14.57 -1.63
C GLN A 222 31.12 -14.14 -1.17
N LEU A 223 30.28 -13.79 -2.12
CA LEU A 223 28.96 -13.23 -1.87
C LEU A 223 27.89 -14.22 -2.33
N THR A 224 26.82 -14.32 -1.58
CA THR A 224 25.62 -15.01 -2.03
C THR A 224 24.89 -14.18 -3.10
N ARG A 225 24.93 -12.84 -2.91
CA ARG A 225 24.27 -11.90 -3.82
C ARG A 225 24.98 -10.54 -3.80
N ALA A 226 25.00 -9.88 -4.95
CA ALA A 226 25.44 -8.50 -5.08
C ALA A 226 24.33 -7.69 -5.75
N THR A 227 23.81 -6.68 -5.06
CA THR A 227 22.72 -5.83 -5.54
C THR A 227 23.26 -4.44 -5.84
N TYR A 228 22.83 -3.86 -6.97
CA TYR A 228 23.25 -2.54 -7.44
C TYR A 228 22.03 -1.70 -7.74
N PHE A 229 22.09 -0.42 -7.40
CA PHE A 229 21.02 0.54 -7.63
C PHE A 229 21.51 1.61 -8.60
N ALA A 230 20.72 1.83 -9.65
CA ALA A 230 20.96 2.91 -10.60
C ALA A 230 20.46 4.24 -10.05
N GLU A 231 21.01 5.34 -10.53
CA GLU A 231 20.56 6.68 -10.16
C GLU A 231 19.11 6.93 -10.60
N HIS A 232 18.75 6.40 -11.78
CA HIS A 232 17.39 6.52 -12.32
C HIS A 232 16.92 5.19 -12.92
N PRO A 233 15.62 4.83 -12.81
CA PRO A 233 15.07 3.58 -13.32
C PRO A 233 15.33 3.36 -14.83
N HIS A 234 15.27 4.42 -15.64
CA HIS A 234 15.50 4.32 -17.08
C HIS A 234 16.95 3.97 -17.46
N GLN A 235 17.91 4.10 -16.53
CA GLN A 235 19.30 3.74 -16.74
C GLN A 235 19.59 2.27 -16.46
N LEU A 236 18.67 1.55 -15.82
CA LEU A 236 18.86 0.18 -15.38
C LEU A 236 19.23 -0.75 -16.54
N LYS A 237 18.51 -0.65 -17.66
CA LYS A 237 18.81 -1.47 -18.85
C LYS A 237 20.23 -1.23 -19.37
N SER A 238 20.63 0.04 -19.50
CA SER A 238 21.97 0.37 -19.97
C SER A 238 23.06 -0.09 -19.00
N LEU A 239 22.80 -0.05 -17.70
CA LEU A 239 23.72 -0.51 -16.66
C LEU A 239 23.84 -2.04 -16.69
N THR A 240 22.72 -2.76 -16.83
CA THR A 240 22.71 -4.22 -16.96
C THR A 240 23.44 -4.68 -18.22
N ASP A 241 23.27 -4.00 -19.35
CA ASP A 241 23.96 -4.33 -20.60
C ASP A 241 25.47 -4.08 -20.47
N ARG A 242 25.89 -2.99 -19.84
CA ARG A 242 27.30 -2.73 -19.53
C ARG A 242 27.89 -3.76 -18.56
N THR A 243 27.13 -4.17 -17.57
CA THR A 243 27.55 -5.24 -16.65
C THR A 243 27.82 -6.52 -17.41
N LYS A 244 26.94 -6.94 -18.31
CA LYS A 244 27.13 -8.13 -19.16
C LYS A 244 28.33 -8.03 -20.13
N SER A 245 28.71 -6.82 -20.47
CA SER A 245 29.88 -6.59 -21.36
C SER A 245 31.21 -6.56 -20.63
N LEU A 246 31.26 -6.73 -19.30
CA LEU A 246 32.52 -6.80 -18.56
C LEU A 246 33.36 -7.96 -19.04
N PRO A 247 34.68 -7.72 -19.41
CA PRO A 247 35.56 -8.75 -19.90
C PRO A 247 35.94 -9.74 -18.79
N HIS A 248 36.28 -10.98 -19.18
CA HIS A 248 36.75 -12.04 -18.30
C HIS A 248 35.73 -12.46 -17.21
N VAL A 249 34.44 -12.36 -17.50
CA VAL A 249 33.35 -12.84 -16.65
C VAL A 249 32.48 -13.81 -17.45
N ASP A 250 32.36 -15.03 -16.96
CA ASP A 250 31.42 -16.01 -17.54
C ASP A 250 30.02 -15.78 -17.03
N TRP A 251 29.27 -14.91 -17.72
CA TRP A 251 27.89 -14.56 -17.36
C TRP A 251 26.89 -15.70 -17.47
N GLN A 252 27.28 -16.85 -18.04
CA GLN A 252 26.42 -18.03 -18.07
C GLN A 252 26.25 -18.64 -16.67
N LYS A 253 27.23 -18.45 -15.79
CA LYS A 253 27.22 -18.92 -14.39
C LYS A 253 26.38 -18.06 -13.46
N PHE A 254 26.09 -16.82 -13.85
CA PHE A 254 25.40 -15.85 -13.02
C PHE A 254 24.04 -15.49 -13.59
N SER A 255 23.07 -15.28 -12.71
CA SER A 255 21.79 -14.67 -13.02
C SER A 255 21.87 -13.17 -12.73
N LEU A 256 21.49 -12.36 -13.71
CA LEU A 256 21.23 -10.93 -13.50
C LEU A 256 19.72 -10.75 -13.45
N THR A 257 19.21 -10.49 -12.28
CA THR A 257 17.77 -10.34 -12.05
C THR A 257 17.47 -8.90 -11.72
N ASP A 258 16.55 -8.31 -12.47
CA ASP A 258 15.99 -6.99 -12.15
C ASP A 258 15.28 -7.07 -10.79
N ASN A 259 15.53 -6.12 -9.89
CA ASN A 259 14.85 -6.07 -8.61
C ASN A 259 13.32 -5.95 -8.79
N GLY A 260 12.86 -5.27 -9.85
CA GLY A 260 11.45 -5.25 -10.23
C GLY A 260 10.87 -6.64 -10.48
N ALA A 261 11.65 -7.57 -11.05
CA ALA A 261 11.21 -8.94 -11.26
C ALA A 261 11.12 -9.73 -9.95
N ILE A 262 12.00 -9.46 -8.99
CA ILE A 262 11.95 -10.08 -7.66
C ILE A 262 10.65 -9.70 -6.95
N PHE A 263 10.23 -8.44 -7.08
CA PHE A 263 9.03 -7.90 -6.45
C PHE A 263 7.78 -7.93 -7.36
N ALA A 264 7.88 -8.58 -8.53
CA ALA A 264 6.76 -8.66 -9.46
C ALA A 264 5.48 -9.24 -8.81
N GLY A 265 5.63 -10.23 -7.93
CA GLY A 265 4.50 -10.80 -7.18
C GLY A 265 3.83 -9.76 -6.28
N VAL A 266 4.60 -8.95 -5.58
CA VAL A 266 4.08 -7.87 -4.70
C VAL A 266 3.37 -6.80 -5.54
N LEU A 267 3.99 -6.37 -6.63
CA LEU A 267 3.39 -5.39 -7.54
C LEU A 267 2.10 -5.90 -8.18
N GLN A 268 2.06 -7.19 -8.54
CA GLN A 268 0.87 -7.84 -9.07
C GLN A 268 -0.26 -7.92 -8.03
N ASN A 269 0.07 -8.24 -6.78
CA ASN A 269 -0.91 -8.23 -5.68
C ASN A 269 -1.49 -6.84 -5.44
N ILE A 270 -0.63 -5.80 -5.42
CA ILE A 270 -1.08 -4.40 -5.30
C ILE A 270 -2.00 -4.04 -6.49
N ALA A 271 -1.64 -4.41 -7.71
CA ALA A 271 -2.47 -4.18 -8.89
C ALA A 271 -3.81 -4.92 -8.80
N GLY A 272 -3.81 -6.16 -8.29
CA GLY A 272 -5.02 -6.93 -8.03
C GLY A 272 -5.97 -6.21 -7.06
N ILE A 273 -5.43 -5.72 -5.94
CA ILE A 273 -6.21 -4.94 -4.95
C ILE A 273 -6.75 -3.65 -5.59
N GLN A 274 -5.95 -2.93 -6.38
CA GLN A 274 -6.41 -1.74 -7.10
C GLN A 274 -7.57 -2.03 -8.04
N ASN A 275 -7.53 -3.15 -8.77
CA ASN A 275 -8.62 -3.56 -9.66
C ASN A 275 -9.91 -3.86 -8.89
N ILE A 276 -9.83 -4.58 -7.76
CA ILE A 276 -10.97 -4.87 -6.89
C ILE A 276 -11.57 -3.56 -6.37
N LEU A 277 -10.74 -2.64 -5.88
CA LEU A 277 -11.19 -1.33 -5.39
C LEU A 277 -11.84 -0.50 -6.50
N THR A 278 -11.33 -0.56 -7.73
CA THR A 278 -11.91 0.14 -8.87
C THR A 278 -13.31 -0.40 -9.18
N ILE A 279 -13.46 -1.73 -9.23
CA ILE A 279 -14.77 -2.37 -9.44
C ILE A 279 -15.73 -2.02 -8.30
N ALA A 280 -15.27 -2.04 -7.05
CA ALA A 280 -16.06 -1.67 -5.88
C ALA A 280 -16.51 -0.19 -5.95
N THR A 281 -15.63 0.71 -6.38
CA THR A 281 -15.96 2.15 -6.53
C THR A 281 -17.02 2.38 -7.60
N ILE A 282 -16.86 1.72 -8.77
CA ILE A 282 -17.85 1.79 -9.86
C ILE A 282 -19.19 1.20 -9.41
N GLY A 283 -19.16 0.04 -8.73
CA GLY A 283 -20.35 -0.59 -8.17
C GLY A 283 -21.06 0.29 -7.15
N ALA A 284 -20.32 0.90 -6.24
CA ALA A 284 -20.84 1.85 -5.26
C ALA A 284 -21.48 3.08 -5.91
N ALA A 285 -20.83 3.64 -6.94
CA ALA A 285 -21.37 4.77 -7.70
C ALA A 285 -22.66 4.39 -8.43
N ALA A 286 -22.70 3.23 -9.08
CA ALA A 286 -23.89 2.73 -9.76
C ALA A 286 -25.05 2.46 -8.80
N ALA A 287 -24.78 1.81 -7.66
CA ALA A 287 -25.76 1.59 -6.62
C ALA A 287 -26.29 2.92 -6.03
N GLY A 288 -25.37 3.85 -5.75
CA GLY A 288 -25.71 5.19 -5.27
C GLY A 288 -26.59 5.95 -6.27
N LEU A 289 -26.24 5.89 -7.56
CA LEU A 289 -27.03 6.48 -8.64
C LEU A 289 -28.44 5.86 -8.70
N ALA A 290 -28.57 4.54 -8.60
CA ALA A 290 -29.84 3.86 -8.66
C ALA A 290 -30.73 4.23 -7.45
N VAL A 291 -30.18 4.13 -6.23
CA VAL A 291 -30.90 4.46 -4.99
C VAL A 291 -31.34 5.92 -4.98
N LEU A 292 -30.39 6.84 -5.30
CA LEU A 292 -30.68 8.26 -5.30
C LEU A 292 -31.71 8.61 -6.38
N SER A 293 -31.60 8.05 -7.58
CA SER A 293 -32.60 8.25 -8.66
C SER A 293 -33.98 7.80 -8.23
N LEU A 294 -34.10 6.61 -7.59
CA LEU A 294 -35.37 6.08 -7.11
C LEU A 294 -36.02 7.03 -6.06
N VAL A 295 -35.23 7.44 -5.07
CA VAL A 295 -35.69 8.35 -4.02
C VAL A 295 -36.08 9.70 -4.62
N LEU A 296 -35.31 10.24 -5.57
CA LEU A 296 -35.67 11.50 -6.21
C LEU A 296 -36.91 11.38 -7.10
N VAL A 297 -37.11 10.25 -7.79
CA VAL A 297 -38.37 10.01 -8.53
C VAL A 297 -39.59 10.03 -7.61
N PHE A 298 -39.51 9.34 -6.47
CA PHE A 298 -40.62 9.39 -5.47
C PHE A 298 -40.79 10.80 -4.91
N TRP A 299 -39.72 11.54 -4.67
CA TRP A 299 -39.79 12.91 -4.21
C TRP A 299 -40.47 13.84 -5.21
N VAL A 300 -40.11 13.72 -6.49
CA VAL A 300 -40.72 14.48 -7.58
C VAL A 300 -42.19 14.10 -7.76
N ARG A 301 -42.54 12.81 -7.73
CA ARG A 301 -43.95 12.37 -7.82
C ARG A 301 -44.80 12.94 -6.69
N GLY A 302 -44.31 13.03 -5.47
CA GLY A 302 -45.00 13.64 -4.35
C GLY A 302 -45.24 15.15 -4.46
N ARG A 303 -44.64 15.81 -5.49
CA ARG A 303 -44.78 17.25 -5.77
C ARG A 303 -45.50 17.55 -7.10
N LEU A 304 -46.05 16.54 -7.78
CA LEU A 304 -46.71 16.74 -9.09
C LEU A 304 -47.83 17.75 -9.03
N HIS A 305 -48.61 17.76 -7.93
CA HIS A 305 -49.68 18.75 -7.72
C HIS A 305 -49.14 20.19 -7.63
N GLU A 306 -48.08 20.43 -6.88
CA GLU A 306 -47.42 21.73 -6.77
C GLU A 306 -46.83 22.16 -8.13
N ILE A 307 -46.22 21.22 -8.86
CA ILE A 307 -45.68 21.44 -10.21
C ILE A 307 -46.79 21.82 -11.18
N GLY A 308 -47.96 21.16 -11.10
CA GLY A 308 -49.13 21.45 -11.92
C GLY A 308 -49.66 22.87 -11.69
N ILE A 309 -49.74 23.31 -10.42
CA ILE A 309 -50.15 24.67 -10.07
C ILE A 309 -49.14 25.70 -10.60
N LEU A 310 -47.84 25.47 -10.43
CA LEU A 310 -46.84 26.38 -10.92
C LEU A 310 -46.85 26.51 -12.46
N LEU A 311 -47.12 25.43 -13.17
CA LEU A 311 -47.26 25.45 -14.64
C LEU A 311 -48.50 26.20 -15.09
N SER A 312 -49.63 26.10 -14.34
CA SER A 312 -50.88 26.83 -14.65
C SER A 312 -50.75 28.34 -14.42
N ILE A 313 -49.89 28.79 -13.51
CA ILE A 313 -49.53 30.20 -13.27
C ILE A 313 -48.52 30.73 -14.28
N GLY A 314 -48.02 29.89 -15.23
CA GLY A 314 -47.13 30.28 -16.30
C GLY A 314 -45.62 30.14 -16.02
N THR A 315 -45.22 29.46 -14.92
CA THR A 315 -43.79 29.18 -14.69
C THR A 315 -43.27 28.17 -15.71
N SER A 316 -42.08 28.43 -16.29
CA SER A 316 -41.49 27.52 -17.28
C SER A 316 -40.99 26.23 -16.63
N LYS A 317 -41.03 25.09 -17.35
CA LYS A 317 -40.48 23.81 -16.90
C LYS A 317 -38.97 23.93 -16.51
N ARG A 318 -38.20 24.76 -17.21
CA ARG A 318 -36.79 25.00 -16.91
C ARG A 318 -36.59 25.68 -15.54
N GLN A 319 -37.47 26.61 -15.15
CA GLN A 319 -37.39 27.26 -13.86
C GLN A 319 -37.73 26.28 -12.71
N ILE A 320 -38.71 25.40 -12.92
CA ILE A 320 -39.09 24.35 -11.93
C ILE A 320 -37.94 23.37 -11.73
N ILE A 321 -37.31 22.91 -12.81
CA ILE A 321 -36.15 22.02 -12.75
C ILE A 321 -34.94 22.72 -12.11
N GLY A 322 -34.71 23.99 -12.47
CA GLY A 322 -33.65 24.81 -11.87
C GLY A 322 -33.81 24.98 -10.34
N GLN A 323 -35.05 25.18 -9.88
CA GLN A 323 -35.34 25.22 -8.44
C GLN A 323 -35.05 23.85 -7.77
N PHE A 324 -35.46 22.75 -8.40
CA PHE A 324 -35.23 21.41 -7.91
C PHE A 324 -33.71 21.07 -7.82
N LEU A 325 -32.96 21.43 -8.87
CA LEU A 325 -31.50 21.27 -8.85
C LEU A 325 -30.81 22.12 -7.78
N ALA A 326 -31.30 23.35 -7.54
CA ALA A 326 -30.82 24.22 -6.48
C ALA A 326 -31.09 23.63 -5.07
N GLU A 327 -32.28 23.04 -4.86
CA GLU A 327 -32.61 22.32 -3.62
C GLU A 327 -31.64 21.15 -3.39
N LEU A 328 -31.38 20.34 -4.42
CA LEU A 328 -30.45 19.22 -4.35
C LEU A 328 -29.00 19.69 -4.14
N ALA A 329 -28.57 20.77 -4.79
CA ALA A 329 -27.23 21.33 -4.62
C ALA A 329 -26.98 21.80 -3.18
N ILE A 330 -27.98 22.42 -2.53
CA ILE A 330 -27.90 22.83 -1.12
C ILE A 330 -27.77 21.59 -0.22
N ILE A 331 -28.61 20.57 -0.43
CA ILE A 331 -28.54 19.32 0.34
C ILE A 331 -27.19 18.63 0.12
N ALA A 332 -26.71 18.55 -1.12
CA ALA A 332 -25.44 17.94 -1.44
C ALA A 332 -24.26 18.69 -0.81
N ALA A 333 -24.29 20.03 -0.79
CA ALA A 333 -23.27 20.85 -0.12
C ALA A 333 -23.22 20.59 1.40
N VAL A 334 -24.36 20.49 2.06
CA VAL A 334 -24.41 20.13 3.49
C VAL A 334 -23.91 18.68 3.70
N SER A 335 -24.38 17.74 2.86
CA SER A 335 -23.97 16.33 2.94
C SER A 335 -22.46 16.15 2.70
N SER A 336 -21.86 16.95 1.82
CA SER A 336 -20.41 16.87 1.54
C SER A 336 -19.56 17.28 2.74
N VAL A 337 -20.01 18.24 3.56
CA VAL A 337 -19.31 18.64 4.80
C VAL A 337 -19.34 17.48 5.82
N PHE A 338 -20.49 16.85 6.02
CA PHE A 338 -20.61 15.69 6.91
C PHE A 338 -19.82 14.48 6.39
N ALA A 339 -19.88 14.23 5.09
CA ALA A 339 -19.13 13.14 4.46
C ALA A 339 -17.61 13.35 4.55
N PHE A 340 -17.13 14.60 4.45
CA PHE A 340 -15.74 14.92 4.66
C PHE A 340 -15.28 14.58 6.08
N GLY A 341 -16.05 14.98 7.09
CA GLY A 341 -15.75 14.64 8.49
C GLY A 341 -15.77 13.11 8.73
N ALA A 342 -16.81 12.43 8.25
CA ALA A 342 -16.91 10.97 8.36
C ALA A 342 -15.80 10.25 7.57
N GLY A 343 -15.41 10.78 6.40
CA GLY A 343 -14.30 10.26 5.58
C GLY A 343 -12.95 10.37 6.27
N LEU A 344 -12.69 11.47 7.00
CA LEU A 344 -11.47 11.62 7.81
C LEU A 344 -11.40 10.57 8.93
N ILE A 345 -12.51 10.33 9.62
CA ILE A 345 -12.59 9.32 10.67
C ILE A 345 -12.41 7.90 10.07
N ALA A 346 -13.12 7.59 8.99
CA ALA A 346 -13.03 6.30 8.33
C ALA A 346 -11.60 6.04 7.77
N SER A 347 -10.95 7.05 7.18
CA SER A 347 -9.59 6.92 6.65
C SER A 347 -8.57 6.66 7.76
N SER A 348 -8.73 7.26 8.94
CA SER A 348 -7.85 7.00 10.09
C SER A 348 -7.99 5.56 10.60
N HIS A 349 -9.20 5.02 10.69
CA HIS A 349 -9.43 3.63 11.09
C HIS A 349 -8.92 2.62 10.06
N ILE A 350 -9.13 2.88 8.77
CA ILE A 350 -8.63 2.03 7.69
C ILE A 350 -7.10 2.05 7.67
N SER A 351 -6.47 3.21 7.82
CA SER A 351 -5.02 3.32 7.90
C SER A 351 -4.46 2.55 9.10
N THR A 352 -5.09 2.67 10.26
CA THR A 352 -4.68 1.93 11.48
C THR A 352 -4.84 0.42 11.30
N ALA A 353 -5.93 -0.05 10.69
CA ALA A 353 -6.15 -1.47 10.42
C ALA A 353 -5.14 -2.04 9.39
N LEU A 354 -4.78 -1.27 8.36
CA LEU A 354 -3.76 -1.66 7.38
C LEU A 354 -2.36 -1.63 7.99
N THR A 355 -2.06 -0.65 8.85
CA THR A 355 -0.76 -0.55 9.53
C THR A 355 -0.60 -1.59 10.63
N ALA A 356 -1.67 -2.00 11.30
CA ALA A 356 -1.63 -3.10 12.28
C ALA A 356 -1.23 -4.44 11.65
N GLN A 357 -1.52 -4.65 10.36
CA GLN A 357 -1.10 -5.84 9.61
C GLN A 357 0.29 -5.71 8.98
N THR A 358 0.82 -4.51 8.84
CA THR A 358 2.08 -4.21 8.15
C THR A 358 3.06 -3.53 9.08
N SER A 359 3.13 -3.74 10.35
CA SER A 359 4.11 -3.17 11.32
C SER A 359 4.60 -1.72 11.01
N GLN A 360 3.79 -0.95 10.32
CA GLN A 360 4.14 0.38 9.82
C GLN A 360 3.61 1.48 10.75
N SER A 361 4.44 1.94 11.68
CA SER A 361 4.19 3.12 12.50
C SER A 361 4.58 4.45 11.82
N GLN A 362 4.86 4.46 10.52
CA GLN A 362 4.99 5.74 9.83
C GLN A 362 3.60 6.35 9.64
N HIS A 363 3.47 7.59 10.08
CA HIS A 363 2.31 8.43 9.83
C HIS A 363 1.96 8.37 8.35
N MET A 364 0.97 7.53 7.99
CA MET A 364 0.37 7.64 6.67
C MET A 364 -0.16 9.07 6.59
N GLN A 365 0.47 9.87 5.75
CA GLN A 365 0.02 11.23 5.50
C GLN A 365 -1.46 11.16 5.15
N ALA A 366 -2.26 11.95 5.85
CA ALA A 366 -3.67 12.10 5.54
C ALA A 366 -3.82 12.25 4.02
N ALA A 367 -4.80 11.56 3.44
CA ALA A 367 -5.00 11.61 2.00
C ALA A 367 -4.96 13.08 1.54
N PRO A 368 -4.22 13.40 0.47
CA PRO A 368 -4.08 14.76 0.01
C PRO A 368 -5.47 15.37 -0.25
N VAL A 369 -5.65 16.63 0.09
CA VAL A 369 -6.93 17.37 -0.11
C VAL A 369 -7.48 17.17 -1.53
N ALA A 370 -6.59 17.01 -2.51
CA ALA A 370 -6.94 16.71 -3.89
C ALA A 370 -7.80 15.44 -4.02
N THR A 371 -7.56 14.39 -3.23
CA THR A 371 -8.37 13.15 -3.26
C THR A 371 -9.80 13.40 -2.80
N TYR A 372 -9.95 14.18 -1.74
CA TYR A 372 -11.28 14.54 -1.25
C TYR A 372 -12.03 15.38 -2.28
N LEU A 373 -11.37 16.32 -2.95
CA LEU A 373 -11.96 17.12 -4.02
C LEU A 373 -12.36 16.24 -5.22
N GLN A 374 -11.53 15.28 -5.61
CA GLN A 374 -11.87 14.31 -6.66
C GLN A 374 -13.08 13.46 -6.27
N ALA A 375 -13.12 12.95 -5.05
CA ALA A 375 -14.25 12.16 -4.54
C ALA A 375 -15.54 12.98 -4.53
N LEU A 376 -15.49 14.23 -4.11
CA LEU A 376 -16.63 15.15 -4.10
C LEU A 376 -17.10 15.45 -5.54
N THR A 377 -16.19 15.76 -6.47
CA THR A 377 -16.58 16.02 -7.87
C THR A 377 -17.25 14.81 -8.49
N PHE A 378 -16.74 13.60 -8.22
CA PHE A 378 -17.36 12.35 -8.67
C PHE A 378 -18.73 12.13 -8.01
N GLY A 379 -18.85 12.38 -6.72
CA GLY A 379 -20.13 12.32 -5.98
C GLY A 379 -21.16 13.33 -6.49
N TYR A 380 -20.77 14.58 -6.76
CA TYR A 380 -21.66 15.57 -7.38
C TYR A 380 -22.10 15.17 -8.78
N MET A 381 -21.24 14.49 -9.55
CA MET A 381 -21.63 13.94 -10.88
C MET A 381 -22.72 12.88 -10.72
N VAL A 382 -22.59 11.97 -9.74
CA VAL A 382 -23.63 10.97 -9.43
C VAL A 382 -24.95 11.64 -9.06
N VAL A 383 -24.93 12.67 -8.21
CA VAL A 383 -26.11 13.45 -7.82
C VAL A 383 -26.76 14.10 -9.03
N LEU A 384 -25.96 14.74 -9.90
CA LEU A 384 -26.46 15.39 -11.10
C LEU A 384 -27.12 14.40 -12.07
N LEU A 385 -26.46 13.25 -12.33
CA LEU A 385 -27.02 12.20 -13.18
C LEU A 385 -28.32 11.63 -12.59
N SER A 386 -28.37 11.42 -11.27
CA SER A 386 -29.60 10.97 -10.58
C SER A 386 -30.72 11.98 -10.71
N ALA A 387 -30.41 13.28 -10.60
CA ALA A 387 -31.39 14.36 -10.75
C ALA A 387 -31.95 14.44 -12.19
N ILE A 388 -31.06 14.28 -13.19
CA ILE A 388 -31.48 14.23 -14.60
C ILE A 388 -32.41 13.02 -14.84
N ALA A 389 -32.01 11.84 -14.35
CA ALA A 389 -32.82 10.63 -14.48
C ALA A 389 -34.20 10.79 -13.82
N ALA A 390 -34.25 11.40 -12.64
CA ALA A 390 -35.50 11.63 -11.91
C ALA A 390 -36.44 12.67 -12.57
N THR A 391 -35.86 13.69 -13.24
CA THR A 391 -36.65 14.77 -13.87
C THR A 391 -37.03 14.46 -15.32
N ALA A 392 -36.36 13.48 -15.97
CA ALA A 392 -36.63 13.09 -17.34
C ALA A 392 -38.10 12.78 -17.67
N PRO A 393 -38.88 12.07 -16.80
CA PRO A 393 -40.31 11.81 -17.04
C PRO A 393 -41.11 13.09 -17.13
N ILE A 394 -40.85 14.10 -16.27
CA ILE A 394 -41.56 15.39 -16.25
C ILE A 394 -41.32 16.18 -17.54
N MET A 395 -40.10 16.12 -18.06
CA MET A 395 -39.74 16.79 -19.33
C MET A 395 -40.52 16.24 -20.50
N ARG A 396 -40.80 14.93 -20.52
CA ARG A 396 -41.50 14.23 -21.59
C ARG A 396 -43.04 14.39 -21.56
N GLN A 397 -43.62 14.67 -20.39
CA GLN A 397 -45.08 14.80 -20.26
C GLN A 397 -45.57 16.18 -20.66
N SER A 398 -46.75 16.25 -21.34
CA SER A 398 -47.40 17.51 -21.66
C SER A 398 -48.09 18.10 -20.42
N PRO A 399 -48.27 19.43 -20.29
CA PRO A 399 -48.97 20.03 -19.17
C PRO A 399 -50.40 19.47 -18.96
N LYS A 400 -51.10 19.14 -20.04
CA LYS A 400 -52.42 18.48 -20.02
C LYS A 400 -52.39 17.11 -19.34
N GLN A 401 -51.37 16.30 -19.61
CA GLN A 401 -51.24 14.97 -19.02
C GLN A 401 -50.94 15.05 -17.51
N ILE A 402 -50.12 16.03 -17.08
CA ILE A 402 -49.81 16.25 -15.66
C ILE A 402 -51.08 16.65 -14.87
N LEU A 403 -51.93 17.48 -15.45
CA LEU A 403 -53.19 17.90 -14.81
C LEU A 403 -54.26 16.78 -14.84
N ALA A 404 -54.32 15.97 -15.92
CA ALA A 404 -55.29 14.88 -16.04
C ALA A 404 -54.99 13.67 -15.10
N THR A 405 -53.76 13.48 -14.65
CA THR A 405 -53.41 12.45 -13.66
C THR A 405 -53.74 12.88 -12.22
N LEU A 406 -54.30 14.07 -12.01
CA LEU A 406 -54.66 14.64 -10.72
C LEU A 406 -56.18 14.67 -10.47
N SER A 407 -56.99 14.32 -11.45
CA SER A 407 -58.43 14.06 -11.37
C SER A 407 -58.67 12.54 -11.25
#